data_d6d53604dfcc3a666203bd7b4745595a
#
_entry.id   d6d53604dfcc3a666203bd7b4745595a
#
_cell.length_a   1.000
_cell.length_b   1.000
_cell.length_c   1.000
_cell.angle_alpha   90.00
_cell.angle_beta   90.00
_cell.angle_gamma   90.00
#
_symmetry.space_group_name_H-M   'P 1'
#
loop_
_entity.id
_entity.type
_entity.pdbx_description
1 polymer ?
#
loop_
_entity_poly.entity_id
_entity_poly.type
_entity_poly.pdbx_seq_one_letter_code
_entity_poly.pdbx_strand_id
1 'polypeptide(L)'
;GIMVCTTTGEAASLSRQEQLAVLDAVLQWVPAQQVVMGLAGNNQIELLHFQSEILKRPVAGLLVPAPSYIRPSQAGLEAFFRAVADASSVPIVLYDIPYRTGVTFEQATLLSIVKHPRISAIKDCGGNLANTLALLASGDVNVLCGEDVQIFNALCLGASGAIAASAHLHTEAFVALCQQVRDNQLAEARTTFFTLLPLINTMFIEPNPAPVKAGLALQGLIGSELRAPMQAASARVQQALGALL
;
A
#
# COMPACT_ATOMS: atom_id res chain seq x y z
N GLY A 1 11.14 -3.66 0.93
CA GLY A 1 11.03 -2.28 1.44
C GLY A 1 9.89 -2.12 2.42
N ILE A 2 9.80 -0.95 3.03
CA ILE A 2 8.79 -0.63 4.04
C ILE A 2 7.97 0.58 3.60
N MET A 3 6.64 0.46 3.72
CA MET A 3 5.70 1.57 3.54
C MET A 3 5.37 2.19 4.90
N VAL A 4 5.94 3.36 5.20
CA VAL A 4 5.78 4.05 6.49
C VAL A 4 4.54 4.95 6.46
N CYS A 5 3.78 4.98 7.55
CA CYS A 5 2.59 5.84 7.71
C CYS A 5 1.62 5.73 6.51
N THR A 6 1.20 4.51 6.23
CA THR A 6 0.12 4.20 5.28
C THR A 6 -1.11 3.69 6.04
N THR A 7 -2.06 3.02 5.38
CA THR A 7 -3.27 2.50 6.01
C THR A 7 -2.97 1.61 7.21
N THR A 8 -2.11 0.60 7.02
CA THR A 8 -1.74 -0.36 8.07
C THR A 8 -0.94 0.31 9.19
N GLY A 9 -0.15 1.34 8.87
CA GLY A 9 0.59 2.16 9.84
C GLY A 9 -0.24 3.27 10.50
N GLU A 10 -1.58 3.17 10.49
CA GLU A 10 -2.53 4.07 11.17
C GLU A 10 -2.33 5.57 10.85
N ALA A 11 -1.83 5.92 9.65
CA ALA A 11 -1.51 7.31 9.30
C ALA A 11 -2.67 8.30 9.50
N ALA A 12 -3.92 7.86 9.26
CA ALA A 12 -5.10 8.68 9.43
C ALA A 12 -5.39 9.06 10.89
N SER A 13 -4.83 8.33 11.85
CA SER A 13 -4.97 8.56 13.30
C SER A 13 -3.71 9.19 13.93
N LEU A 14 -2.72 9.52 13.12
CA LEU A 14 -1.48 10.19 13.53
C LEU A 14 -1.47 11.64 13.08
N SER A 15 -1.04 12.54 13.95
CA SER A 15 -0.72 13.91 13.55
C SER A 15 0.48 13.93 12.58
N ARG A 16 0.65 15.02 11.84
CA ARG A 16 1.79 15.19 10.92
C ARG A 16 3.13 15.07 11.65
N GLN A 17 3.20 15.62 12.87
CA GLN A 17 4.41 15.53 13.68
C GLN A 17 4.72 14.08 14.09
N GLU A 18 3.72 13.31 14.49
CA GLU A 18 3.88 11.89 14.81
C GLU A 18 4.29 11.08 13.59
N GLN A 19 3.70 11.35 12.41
CA GLN A 19 4.09 10.69 11.17
C GLN A 19 5.57 10.94 10.83
N LEU A 20 6.07 12.19 11.02
CA LEU A 20 7.49 12.49 10.83
C LEU A 20 8.37 11.79 11.88
N ALA A 21 7.93 11.73 13.14
CA ALA A 21 8.67 11.03 14.19
C ALA A 21 8.78 9.51 13.91
N VAL A 22 7.72 8.89 13.39
CA VAL A 22 7.75 7.48 12.95
C VAL A 22 8.71 7.30 11.78
N LEU A 23 8.67 8.21 10.78
CA LEU A 23 9.63 8.17 9.67
C LEU A 23 11.07 8.30 10.14
N ASP A 24 11.35 9.25 11.03
CA ASP A 24 12.69 9.46 11.59
C ASP A 24 13.17 8.23 12.37
N ALA A 25 12.30 7.57 13.12
CA ALA A 25 12.62 6.34 13.84
C ALA A 25 12.92 5.17 12.88
N VAL A 26 12.11 5.00 11.81
CA VAL A 26 12.35 3.95 10.81
C VAL A 26 13.67 4.14 10.08
N LEU A 27 14.02 5.37 9.72
CA LEU A 27 15.26 5.69 9.01
C LEU A 27 16.53 5.42 9.84
N GLN A 28 16.42 5.22 11.15
CA GLN A 28 17.56 4.78 11.99
C GLN A 28 17.89 3.30 11.78
N TRP A 29 16.94 2.49 11.30
CA TRP A 29 17.09 1.04 11.22
C TRP A 29 17.00 0.48 9.81
N VAL A 30 16.35 1.22 8.90
CA VAL A 30 16.07 0.77 7.52
C VAL A 30 16.80 1.69 6.54
N PRO A 31 17.55 1.14 5.59
CA PRO A 31 18.18 1.94 4.55
C PRO A 31 17.16 2.80 3.79
N ALA A 32 17.48 4.07 3.60
CA ALA A 32 16.57 5.07 3.00
C ALA A 32 15.98 4.62 1.64
N GLN A 33 16.75 3.87 0.86
CA GLN A 33 16.36 3.32 -0.45
C GLN A 33 15.24 2.27 -0.35
N GLN A 34 14.95 1.80 0.85
CA GLN A 34 13.89 0.82 1.13
C GLN A 34 12.67 1.44 1.81
N VAL A 35 12.68 2.77 2.05
CA VAL A 35 11.63 3.46 2.79
C VAL A 35 10.79 4.33 1.86
N VAL A 36 9.50 4.02 1.77
CA VAL A 36 8.49 4.83 1.07
C VAL A 36 7.52 5.39 2.09
N MET A 37 7.32 6.72 2.08
CA MET A 37 6.43 7.39 3.04
C MET A 37 5.03 7.57 2.47
N GLY A 38 4.01 7.31 3.28
CA GLY A 38 2.62 7.63 2.95
C GLY A 38 2.37 9.14 2.99
N LEU A 39 1.67 9.65 1.98
CA LEU A 39 1.29 11.06 1.89
C LEU A 39 -0.18 11.14 1.50
N ALA A 40 -1.08 11.47 2.44
CA ALA A 40 -2.51 11.57 2.21
C ALA A 40 -3.08 12.84 2.81
N GLY A 41 -4.09 13.40 2.16
CA GLY A 41 -4.80 14.59 2.63
C GLY A 41 -5.77 15.12 1.58
N ASN A 42 -6.78 15.86 2.03
CA ASN A 42 -7.82 16.44 1.17
C ASN A 42 -7.56 17.92 0.85
N ASN A 43 -6.82 18.62 1.72
CA ASN A 43 -6.36 19.98 1.46
C ASN A 43 -5.01 19.91 0.71
N GLN A 44 -5.03 20.22 -0.58
CA GLN A 44 -3.84 20.12 -1.42
C GLN A 44 -2.71 21.05 -0.97
N ILE A 45 -3.00 22.22 -0.46
CA ILE A 45 -1.96 23.17 0.01
C ILE A 45 -1.23 22.59 1.22
N GLU A 46 -1.98 22.10 2.20
CA GLU A 46 -1.39 21.45 3.39
C GLU A 46 -0.66 20.15 3.03
N LEU A 47 -1.17 19.39 2.07
CA LEU A 47 -0.55 18.17 1.59
C LEU A 47 0.81 18.45 0.94
N LEU A 48 0.90 19.46 0.07
CA LEU A 48 2.17 19.86 -0.57
C LEU A 48 3.15 20.45 0.45
N HIS A 49 2.66 21.20 1.44
CA HIS A 49 3.50 21.62 2.57
C HIS A 49 4.06 20.43 3.33
N PHE A 50 3.22 19.47 3.71
CA PHE A 50 3.67 18.25 4.40
C PHE A 50 4.61 17.41 3.54
N GLN A 51 4.38 17.33 2.23
CA GLN A 51 5.31 16.71 1.29
C GLN A 51 6.70 17.34 1.38
N SER A 52 6.78 18.68 1.43
CA SER A 52 8.07 19.38 1.56
C SER A 52 8.80 19.06 2.87
N GLU A 53 8.05 18.85 3.97
CA GLU A 53 8.63 18.43 5.26
C GLU A 53 9.14 16.98 5.22
N ILE A 54 8.41 16.06 4.57
CA ILE A 54 8.87 14.68 4.36
C ILE A 54 10.16 14.67 3.53
N LEU A 55 10.22 15.45 2.45
CA LEU A 55 11.34 15.46 1.50
C LEU A 55 12.63 16.10 2.07
N LYS A 56 12.60 16.64 3.28
CA LYS A 56 13.83 16.97 4.03
C LYS A 56 14.54 15.71 4.54
N ARG A 57 13.93 14.54 4.42
CA ARG A 57 14.45 13.23 4.83
C ARG A 57 14.72 12.36 3.61
N PRO A 58 15.72 11.49 3.67
CA PRO A 58 16.03 10.59 2.57
C PRO A 58 15.01 9.46 2.53
N VAL A 59 14.03 9.56 1.60
CA VAL A 59 13.05 8.49 1.32
C VAL A 59 13.17 8.05 -0.13
N ALA A 60 12.86 6.77 -0.40
CA ALA A 60 12.87 6.22 -1.76
C ALA A 60 11.70 6.70 -2.62
N GLY A 61 10.61 7.12 -2.00
CA GLY A 61 9.41 7.56 -2.70
C GLY A 61 8.27 7.91 -1.76
N LEU A 62 7.15 8.34 -2.35
CA LEU A 62 5.91 8.65 -1.64
C LEU A 62 4.77 7.79 -2.17
N LEU A 63 3.95 7.21 -1.27
CA LEU A 63 2.71 6.52 -1.62
C LEU A 63 1.52 7.48 -1.43
N VAL A 64 0.83 7.80 -2.52
CA VAL A 64 -0.18 8.86 -2.56
C VAL A 64 -1.52 8.33 -3.04
N PRO A 65 -2.55 8.24 -2.18
CA PRO A 65 -3.92 7.95 -2.60
C PRO A 65 -4.60 9.18 -3.21
N ALA A 66 -5.68 8.96 -3.94
CA ALA A 66 -6.61 10.04 -4.29
C ALA A 66 -7.17 10.69 -3.01
N PRO A 67 -7.51 12.01 -3.06
CA PRO A 67 -8.21 12.67 -1.96
C PRO A 67 -9.49 11.92 -1.61
N SER A 68 -9.66 11.56 -0.33
CA SER A 68 -10.81 10.79 0.14
C SER A 68 -12.01 11.70 0.42
N TYR A 69 -13.23 11.12 0.43
CA TYR A 69 -14.48 11.80 0.81
C TYR A 69 -14.95 12.88 -0.17
N ILE A 70 -14.09 13.82 -0.59
CA ILE A 70 -14.46 14.98 -1.44
C ILE A 70 -14.71 14.60 -2.92
N ARG A 71 -14.29 13.41 -3.36
CA ARG A 71 -14.58 12.81 -4.67
C ARG A 71 -14.35 13.75 -5.87
N PRO A 72 -13.10 14.13 -6.16
CA PRO A 72 -12.77 14.98 -7.28
C PRO A 72 -13.22 14.39 -8.63
N SER A 73 -13.46 15.26 -9.62
CA SER A 73 -13.64 14.81 -11.01
C SER A 73 -12.37 14.20 -11.57
N GLN A 74 -12.44 13.49 -12.71
CA GLN A 74 -11.28 12.91 -13.38
C GLN A 74 -10.22 13.96 -13.70
N ALA A 75 -10.62 15.12 -14.20
CA ALA A 75 -9.71 16.24 -14.44
C ALA A 75 -9.09 16.77 -13.13
N GLY A 76 -9.85 16.80 -12.04
CA GLY A 76 -9.36 17.16 -10.71
C GLY A 76 -8.34 16.16 -10.16
N LEU A 77 -8.54 14.87 -10.40
CA LEU A 77 -7.59 13.81 -10.05
C LEU A 77 -6.28 13.97 -10.82
N GLU A 78 -6.36 14.19 -12.13
CA GLU A 78 -5.18 14.41 -12.96
C GLU A 78 -4.40 15.64 -12.51
N ALA A 79 -5.08 16.77 -12.27
CA ALA A 79 -4.45 17.99 -11.78
C ALA A 79 -3.79 17.78 -10.39
N PHE A 80 -4.46 17.05 -9.48
CA PHE A 80 -3.93 16.72 -8.16
C PHE A 80 -2.64 15.90 -8.24
N PHE A 81 -2.66 14.78 -8.97
CA PHE A 81 -1.46 13.92 -9.06
C PHE A 81 -0.32 14.61 -9.80
N ARG A 82 -0.62 15.42 -10.81
CA ARG A 82 0.38 16.25 -11.49
C ARG A 82 1.04 17.24 -10.53
N ALA A 83 0.25 17.97 -9.73
CA ALA A 83 0.78 18.93 -8.76
C ALA A 83 1.66 18.26 -7.69
N VAL A 84 1.24 17.08 -7.18
CA VAL A 84 2.04 16.31 -6.22
C VAL A 84 3.35 15.81 -6.84
N ALA A 85 3.29 15.34 -8.08
CA ALA A 85 4.45 14.82 -8.81
C ALA A 85 5.44 15.94 -9.19
N ASP A 86 4.95 17.09 -9.65
CA ASP A 86 5.77 18.27 -9.98
C ASP A 86 6.53 18.79 -8.75
N ALA A 87 5.90 18.74 -7.56
CA ALA A 87 6.52 19.17 -6.31
C ALA A 87 7.44 18.12 -5.68
N SER A 88 7.59 16.92 -6.28
CA SER A 88 8.37 15.83 -5.70
C SER A 88 9.78 15.76 -6.27
N SER A 89 10.78 15.61 -5.39
CA SER A 89 12.15 15.25 -5.76
C SER A 89 12.37 13.73 -5.86
N VAL A 90 11.41 12.92 -5.39
CA VAL A 90 11.48 11.45 -5.37
C VAL A 90 10.32 10.83 -6.15
N PRO A 91 10.41 9.55 -6.54
CA PRO A 91 9.33 8.83 -7.18
C PRO A 91 8.02 8.84 -6.39
N ILE A 92 6.89 8.89 -7.13
CA ILE A 92 5.54 8.76 -6.58
C ILE A 92 5.00 7.37 -6.93
N VAL A 93 4.45 6.70 -5.94
CA VAL A 93 3.61 5.51 -6.09
C VAL A 93 2.15 5.97 -5.95
N LEU A 94 1.40 5.99 -7.04
CA LEU A 94 -0.04 6.25 -6.99
C LEU A 94 -0.73 5.12 -6.22
N TYR A 95 -1.71 5.44 -5.37
CA TYR A 95 -2.48 4.43 -4.65
C TYR A 95 -3.95 4.46 -5.07
N ASP A 96 -4.34 3.50 -5.89
CA ASP A 96 -5.74 3.31 -6.27
C ASP A 96 -6.44 2.41 -5.24
N ILE A 97 -7.35 3.00 -4.46
CA ILE A 97 -8.08 2.31 -3.38
C ILE A 97 -9.51 2.89 -3.23
N PRO A 98 -10.41 2.62 -4.16
CA PRO A 98 -11.72 3.25 -4.24
C PRO A 98 -12.62 2.98 -3.02
N TYR A 99 -12.53 1.82 -2.40
CA TYR A 99 -13.35 1.49 -1.22
C TYR A 99 -12.97 2.31 0.04
N ARG A 100 -11.80 3.00 0.04
CA ARG A 100 -11.42 3.95 1.12
C ARG A 100 -11.55 5.40 0.70
N THR A 101 -11.24 5.72 -0.55
CA THR A 101 -11.26 7.09 -1.04
C THR A 101 -12.65 7.51 -1.51
N GLY A 102 -13.49 6.57 -1.94
CA GLY A 102 -14.74 6.85 -2.63
C GLY A 102 -14.53 7.37 -4.07
N VAL A 103 -13.31 7.22 -4.60
CA VAL A 103 -12.90 7.70 -5.92
C VAL A 103 -12.53 6.51 -6.79
N THR A 104 -13.09 6.45 -7.99
CA THR A 104 -12.74 5.48 -9.02
C THR A 104 -12.06 6.21 -10.17
N PHE A 105 -10.93 5.71 -10.61
CA PHE A 105 -10.26 6.25 -11.79
C PHE A 105 -10.86 5.66 -13.07
N GLU A 106 -11.11 6.53 -14.05
CA GLU A 106 -11.31 6.09 -15.42
C GLU A 106 -9.97 5.67 -16.03
N GLN A 107 -10.00 4.69 -16.94
CA GLN A 107 -8.79 4.15 -17.58
C GLN A 107 -7.96 5.25 -18.26
N ALA A 108 -8.63 6.15 -19.00
CA ALA A 108 -7.97 7.26 -19.69
C ALA A 108 -7.24 8.19 -18.72
N THR A 109 -7.84 8.45 -17.55
CA THR A 109 -7.22 9.28 -16.50
C THR A 109 -5.99 8.61 -15.91
N LEU A 110 -6.06 7.31 -15.58
CA LEU A 110 -4.88 6.56 -15.11
C LEU A 110 -3.74 6.60 -16.12
N LEU A 111 -4.04 6.26 -17.38
CA LEU A 111 -3.04 6.27 -18.46
C LEU A 111 -2.45 7.65 -18.74
N SER A 112 -3.20 8.74 -18.49
CA SER A 112 -2.67 10.11 -18.55
C SER A 112 -1.74 10.42 -17.37
N ILE A 113 -2.16 10.09 -16.15
CA ILE A 113 -1.40 10.36 -14.92
C ILE A 113 -0.06 9.63 -14.91
N VAL A 114 -0.03 8.34 -15.28
CA VAL A 114 1.19 7.52 -15.21
C VAL A 114 2.25 7.90 -16.23
N LYS A 115 1.93 8.74 -17.23
CA LYS A 115 2.92 9.32 -18.16
C LYS A 115 3.82 10.36 -17.49
N HIS A 116 3.46 10.83 -16.30
CA HIS A 116 4.31 11.79 -15.60
C HIS A 116 5.61 11.12 -15.13
N PRO A 117 6.81 11.67 -15.43
CA PRO A 117 8.09 10.99 -15.20
C PRO A 117 8.39 10.69 -13.71
N ARG A 118 7.73 11.38 -12.79
CA ARG A 118 7.84 11.11 -11.34
C ARG A 118 6.90 10.02 -10.83
N ILE A 119 5.88 9.63 -11.61
CA ILE A 119 4.97 8.56 -11.21
C ILE A 119 5.55 7.25 -11.73
N SER A 120 6.23 6.51 -10.87
CA SER A 120 7.00 5.32 -11.22
C SER A 120 6.28 4.01 -10.96
N ALA A 121 5.26 4.03 -10.10
CA ALA A 121 4.49 2.85 -9.76
C ALA A 121 3.04 3.20 -9.38
N ILE A 122 2.19 2.18 -9.45
CA ILE A 122 0.85 2.21 -8.88
C ILE A 122 0.69 1.03 -7.91
N LYS A 123 0.20 1.30 -6.67
CA LYS A 123 -0.38 0.29 -5.81
C LYS A 123 -1.83 0.11 -6.20
N ASP A 124 -2.15 -1.00 -6.82
CA ASP A 124 -3.47 -1.31 -7.36
C ASP A 124 -4.31 -2.10 -6.34
N CYS A 125 -5.31 -1.42 -5.76
CA CYS A 125 -6.44 -1.97 -5.02
C CYS A 125 -7.75 -1.54 -5.69
N GLY A 126 -7.72 -1.19 -6.96
CA GLY A 126 -8.85 -0.62 -7.68
C GLY A 126 -9.98 -1.62 -7.98
N GLY A 127 -9.65 -2.92 -7.99
CA GLY A 127 -10.62 -3.99 -8.29
C GLY A 127 -11.12 -3.97 -9.74
N ASN A 128 -10.50 -3.20 -10.63
CA ASN A 128 -10.86 -3.09 -12.04
C ASN A 128 -9.77 -3.74 -12.91
N LEU A 129 -9.97 -5.00 -13.26
CA LEU A 129 -9.03 -5.76 -14.09
C LEU A 129 -8.72 -5.08 -15.44
N ALA A 130 -9.69 -4.39 -16.05
CA ALA A 130 -9.42 -3.69 -17.32
C ALA A 130 -8.41 -2.55 -17.15
N ASN A 131 -8.47 -1.81 -16.04
CA ASN A 131 -7.48 -0.79 -15.71
C ASN A 131 -6.11 -1.41 -15.44
N THR A 132 -6.07 -2.49 -14.64
CA THR A 132 -4.83 -3.23 -14.36
C THR A 132 -4.15 -3.71 -15.64
N LEU A 133 -4.91 -4.34 -16.55
CA LEU A 133 -4.40 -4.83 -17.83
C LEU A 133 -3.90 -3.69 -18.73
N ALA A 134 -4.63 -2.56 -18.78
CA ALA A 134 -4.21 -1.40 -19.57
C ALA A 134 -2.90 -0.78 -19.04
N LEU A 135 -2.73 -0.69 -17.71
CA LEU A 135 -1.49 -0.22 -17.08
C LEU A 135 -0.32 -1.16 -17.36
N LEU A 136 -0.52 -2.48 -17.24
CA LEU A 136 0.50 -3.47 -17.55
C LEU A 136 0.89 -3.44 -19.03
N ALA A 137 -0.09 -3.32 -19.92
CA ALA A 137 0.15 -3.26 -21.36
C ALA A 137 0.83 -1.97 -21.83
N SER A 138 0.63 -0.84 -21.11
CA SER A 138 1.29 0.43 -21.44
C SER A 138 2.80 0.38 -21.24
N GLY A 139 3.25 -0.34 -20.20
CA GLY A 139 4.67 -0.36 -19.81
C GLY A 139 5.18 0.94 -19.20
N ASP A 140 4.31 1.95 -19.03
CA ASP A 140 4.70 3.28 -18.55
C ASP A 140 4.92 3.32 -17.03
N VAL A 141 4.42 2.32 -16.28
CA VAL A 141 4.43 2.31 -14.81
C VAL A 141 4.56 0.90 -14.26
N ASN A 142 5.22 0.75 -13.11
CA ASN A 142 5.24 -0.50 -12.39
C ASN A 142 3.90 -0.72 -11.66
N VAL A 143 3.23 -1.84 -11.90
CA VAL A 143 2.02 -2.21 -11.17
C VAL A 143 2.39 -3.07 -9.97
N LEU A 144 1.99 -2.65 -8.77
CA LEU A 144 2.18 -3.37 -7.52
C LEU A 144 0.81 -3.79 -6.98
N CYS A 145 0.58 -5.08 -6.81
CA CYS A 145 -0.68 -5.57 -6.28
C CYS A 145 -0.87 -5.09 -4.83
N GLY A 146 -2.01 -4.47 -4.54
CA GLY A 146 -2.36 -4.00 -3.21
C GLY A 146 -3.49 -4.80 -2.54
N GLU A 147 -4.13 -5.70 -3.28
CA GLU A 147 -5.14 -6.65 -2.80
C GLU A 147 -4.49 -8.01 -2.55
N ASP A 148 -4.27 -8.37 -1.29
CA ASP A 148 -3.47 -9.53 -0.92
C ASP A 148 -3.97 -10.84 -1.55
N VAL A 149 -5.29 -11.02 -1.68
CA VAL A 149 -5.91 -12.18 -2.33
C VAL A 149 -5.65 -12.26 -3.84
N GLN A 150 -5.23 -11.17 -4.47
CA GLN A 150 -4.96 -11.10 -5.91
C GLN A 150 -3.46 -11.17 -6.25
N ILE A 151 -2.57 -11.27 -5.26
CA ILE A 151 -1.12 -11.17 -5.47
C ILE A 151 -0.63 -12.17 -6.52
N PHE A 152 -1.00 -13.45 -6.40
CA PHE A 152 -0.56 -14.48 -7.36
C PHE A 152 -1.05 -14.20 -8.78
N ASN A 153 -2.33 -13.82 -8.93
CA ASN A 153 -2.90 -13.47 -10.23
C ASN A 153 -2.20 -12.25 -10.85
N ALA A 154 -2.00 -11.19 -10.07
CA ALA A 154 -1.35 -9.98 -10.54
C ALA A 154 0.10 -10.23 -10.98
N LEU A 155 0.85 -11.02 -10.22
CA LEU A 155 2.21 -11.43 -10.57
C LEU A 155 2.25 -12.24 -11.86
N CYS A 156 1.33 -13.18 -12.05
CA CYS A 156 1.21 -13.97 -13.28
C CYS A 156 0.86 -13.11 -14.50
N LEU A 157 0.16 -11.99 -14.31
CA LEU A 157 -0.15 -11.02 -15.37
C LEU A 157 1.00 -10.06 -15.66
N GLY A 158 2.10 -10.09 -14.88
CA GLY A 158 3.27 -9.26 -15.10
C GLY A 158 3.39 -8.08 -14.11
N ALA A 159 2.64 -8.05 -13.01
CA ALA A 159 2.86 -7.07 -11.96
C ALA A 159 4.29 -7.20 -11.39
N SER A 160 4.92 -6.06 -11.08
CA SER A 160 6.30 -5.98 -10.61
C SER A 160 6.49 -6.49 -9.18
N GLY A 161 5.40 -6.63 -8.43
CA GLY A 161 5.42 -7.07 -7.03
C GLY A 161 4.11 -6.78 -6.31
N ALA A 162 4.17 -6.71 -4.98
CA ALA A 162 3.01 -6.42 -4.13
C ALA A 162 3.35 -5.48 -2.97
N ILE A 163 2.34 -4.80 -2.46
CA ILE A 163 2.36 -4.06 -1.20
C ILE A 163 1.24 -4.62 -0.35
N ALA A 164 1.55 -5.64 0.45
CA ALA A 164 0.60 -6.49 1.14
C ALA A 164 0.55 -6.23 2.65
N ALA A 165 -0.66 -6.12 3.21
CA ALA A 165 -0.85 -6.02 4.64
C ALA A 165 -0.56 -7.36 5.35
N SER A 166 -0.95 -8.49 4.74
CA SER A 166 -0.71 -9.81 5.32
C SER A 166 0.78 -10.19 5.36
N ALA A 167 1.63 -9.52 4.58
CA ALA A 167 3.07 -9.75 4.58
C ALA A 167 3.79 -9.26 5.85
N HIS A 168 3.09 -8.63 6.80
CA HIS A 168 3.60 -8.44 8.17
C HIS A 168 3.72 -9.76 8.93
N LEU A 169 2.99 -10.77 8.51
CA LEU A 169 3.05 -12.13 9.02
C LEU A 169 3.51 -13.06 7.88
N HIS A 170 4.36 -14.04 8.17
CA HIS A 170 4.95 -14.92 7.15
C HIS A 170 5.62 -14.19 5.98
N THR A 171 6.35 -13.10 6.26
CA THR A 171 7.00 -12.22 5.26
C THR A 171 7.81 -13.02 4.23
N GLU A 172 8.57 -14.03 4.68
CA GLU A 172 9.42 -14.88 3.86
C GLU A 172 8.62 -15.64 2.79
N ALA A 173 7.41 -16.10 3.14
CA ALA A 173 6.54 -16.82 2.19
C ALA A 173 6.00 -15.88 1.11
N PHE A 174 5.67 -14.62 1.44
CA PHE A 174 5.30 -13.61 0.43
C PHE A 174 6.47 -13.24 -0.47
N VAL A 175 7.69 -13.16 0.07
CA VAL A 175 8.91 -12.93 -0.72
C VAL A 175 9.16 -14.13 -1.65
N ALA A 176 9.05 -15.35 -1.12
CA ALA A 176 9.20 -16.58 -1.90
C ALA A 176 8.18 -16.66 -3.03
N LEU A 177 6.90 -16.33 -2.76
CA LEU A 177 5.86 -16.29 -3.79
C LEU A 177 6.24 -15.36 -4.96
N CYS A 178 6.68 -14.15 -4.65
CA CYS A 178 7.11 -13.20 -5.69
C CYS A 178 8.31 -13.72 -6.49
N GLN A 179 9.27 -14.35 -5.82
CA GLN A 179 10.47 -14.89 -6.47
C GLN A 179 10.12 -16.08 -7.35
N GLN A 180 9.28 -17.02 -6.85
CA GLN A 180 8.85 -18.20 -7.59
C GLN A 180 8.14 -17.83 -8.91
N VAL A 181 7.24 -16.83 -8.88
CA VAL A 181 6.60 -16.36 -10.13
C VAL A 181 7.63 -15.74 -11.08
N ARG A 182 8.56 -14.94 -10.58
CA ARG A 182 9.64 -14.33 -11.38
C ARG A 182 10.53 -15.37 -12.05
N ASP A 183 10.77 -16.49 -11.37
CA ASP A 183 11.59 -17.61 -11.84
C ASP A 183 10.80 -18.61 -12.67
N ASN A 184 9.54 -18.30 -13.04
CA ASN A 184 8.61 -19.17 -13.76
C ASN A 184 8.28 -20.51 -13.05
N GLN A 185 8.44 -20.57 -11.74
CA GLN A 185 8.08 -21.70 -10.87
C GLN A 185 6.59 -21.61 -10.47
N LEU A 186 5.69 -21.62 -11.47
CA LEU A 186 4.26 -21.32 -11.24
C LEU A 186 3.53 -22.38 -10.41
N ALA A 187 3.97 -23.65 -10.43
CA ALA A 187 3.37 -24.71 -9.62
C ALA A 187 3.70 -24.51 -8.13
N GLU A 188 4.95 -24.20 -7.83
CA GLU A 188 5.44 -23.89 -6.49
C GLU A 188 4.80 -22.59 -5.97
N ALA A 189 4.78 -21.55 -6.79
CA ALA A 189 4.15 -20.27 -6.46
C ALA A 189 2.67 -20.43 -6.09
N ARG A 190 1.95 -21.26 -6.85
CA ARG A 190 0.55 -21.59 -6.57
C ARG A 190 0.39 -22.29 -5.23
N THR A 191 1.26 -23.26 -4.93
CA THR A 191 1.26 -23.96 -3.65
C THR A 191 1.53 -23.00 -2.50
N THR A 192 2.56 -22.16 -2.62
CA THR A 192 2.88 -21.10 -1.62
C THR A 192 1.69 -20.17 -1.42
N PHE A 193 1.05 -19.71 -2.49
CA PHE A 193 -0.09 -18.81 -2.41
C PHE A 193 -1.28 -19.46 -1.68
N PHE A 194 -1.63 -20.71 -2.01
CA PHE A 194 -2.72 -21.42 -1.34
C PHE A 194 -2.43 -21.72 0.14
N THR A 195 -1.17 -21.87 0.51
CA THR A 195 -0.77 -21.97 1.91
C THR A 195 -0.97 -20.64 2.65
N LEU A 196 -0.74 -19.51 2.00
CA LEU A 196 -0.96 -18.16 2.56
C LEU A 196 -2.44 -17.75 2.59
N LEU A 197 -3.29 -18.34 1.75
CA LEU A 197 -4.66 -17.89 1.53
C LEU A 197 -5.54 -17.89 2.80
N PRO A 198 -5.47 -18.89 3.71
CA PRO A 198 -6.20 -18.85 4.99
C PRO A 198 -5.80 -17.64 5.86
N LEU A 199 -4.51 -17.32 5.93
CA LEU A 199 -4.02 -16.14 6.64
C LEU A 199 -4.55 -14.86 5.97
N ILE A 200 -4.38 -14.72 4.65
CA ILE A 200 -4.86 -13.57 3.89
C ILE A 200 -6.36 -13.33 4.17
N ASN A 201 -7.19 -14.37 4.05
CA ASN A 201 -8.62 -14.22 4.30
C ASN A 201 -8.92 -13.79 5.74
N THR A 202 -8.20 -14.33 6.73
CA THR A 202 -8.40 -13.98 8.13
C THR A 202 -8.00 -12.53 8.42
N MET A 203 -6.96 -12.02 7.76
CA MET A 203 -6.48 -10.65 7.93
C MET A 203 -7.45 -9.57 7.44
N PHE A 204 -8.46 -9.94 6.67
CA PHE A 204 -9.45 -9.00 6.12
C PHE A 204 -10.90 -9.28 6.58
N ILE A 205 -11.10 -10.17 7.59
CA ILE A 205 -12.42 -10.37 8.22
C ILE A 205 -12.89 -9.09 8.91
N GLU A 206 -11.97 -8.34 9.50
CA GLU A 206 -12.21 -7.05 10.16
C GLU A 206 -11.35 -5.96 9.52
N PRO A 207 -11.69 -4.68 9.75
CA PRO A 207 -10.95 -3.58 9.12
C PRO A 207 -9.45 -3.59 9.47
N ASN A 208 -8.60 -3.59 8.45
CA ASN A 208 -7.17 -3.36 8.60
C ASN A 208 -6.91 -1.97 9.24
N PRO A 209 -6.05 -1.85 10.32
CA PRO A 209 -5.00 -2.80 10.71
C PRO A 209 -5.32 -3.70 11.91
N ALA A 210 -6.55 -3.81 12.39
CA ALA A 210 -6.84 -4.53 13.62
C ALA A 210 -6.36 -6.01 13.58
N PRO A 211 -6.64 -6.82 12.53
CA PRO A 211 -6.12 -8.19 12.47
C PRO A 211 -4.59 -8.26 12.36
N VAL A 212 -3.96 -7.33 11.61
CA VAL A 212 -2.49 -7.28 11.49
C VAL A 212 -1.84 -7.09 12.85
N LYS A 213 -2.32 -6.10 13.61
CA LYS A 213 -1.78 -5.82 14.97
C LYS A 213 -2.04 -6.97 15.93
N ALA A 214 -3.20 -7.61 15.83
CA ALA A 214 -3.50 -8.81 16.64
C ALA A 214 -2.52 -9.96 16.33
N GLY A 215 -2.24 -10.23 15.05
CA GLY A 215 -1.26 -11.26 14.68
C GLY A 215 0.14 -10.95 15.17
N LEU A 216 0.62 -9.72 15.02
CA LEU A 216 1.92 -9.31 15.54
C LEU A 216 1.99 -9.34 17.08
N ALA A 217 0.88 -9.02 17.76
CA ALA A 217 0.79 -9.13 19.21
C ALA A 217 0.84 -10.59 19.70
N LEU A 218 0.20 -11.52 18.98
CA LEU A 218 0.30 -12.96 19.26
C LEU A 218 1.73 -13.48 19.12
N GLN A 219 2.52 -12.88 18.23
CA GLN A 219 3.97 -13.17 18.10
C GLN A 219 4.83 -12.44 19.15
N GLY A 220 4.24 -11.61 20.02
CA GLY A 220 4.96 -10.87 21.05
C GLY A 220 5.78 -9.69 20.54
N LEU A 221 5.52 -9.22 19.30
CA LEU A 221 6.29 -8.16 18.66
C LEU A 221 5.81 -6.75 18.99
N ILE A 222 4.50 -6.57 19.18
CA ILE A 222 3.87 -5.27 19.50
C ILE A 222 2.65 -5.49 20.42
N GLY A 223 2.06 -4.41 20.94
CA GLY A 223 0.72 -4.43 21.52
C GLY A 223 -0.38 -4.50 20.46
N SER A 224 -1.59 -4.91 20.85
CA SER A 224 -2.75 -5.01 19.94
C SER A 224 -3.60 -3.73 19.89
N GLU A 225 -3.24 -2.69 20.66
CA GLU A 225 -3.99 -1.45 20.79
C GLU A 225 -4.00 -0.67 19.47
N LEU A 226 -5.14 -0.06 19.14
CA LEU A 226 -5.29 0.88 18.05
C LEU A 226 -5.71 2.25 18.57
N ARG A 227 -5.40 3.29 17.82
CA ARG A 227 -5.93 4.63 18.11
C ARG A 227 -7.41 4.71 17.77
N ALA A 228 -8.18 5.35 18.65
CA ALA A 228 -9.59 5.64 18.38
C ALA A 228 -9.76 6.39 17.03
N PRO A 229 -10.83 6.14 16.28
CA PRO A 229 -12.01 5.33 16.63
C PRO A 229 -11.86 3.82 16.36
N MET A 230 -10.71 3.37 15.87
CA MET A 230 -10.44 1.95 15.65
C MET A 230 -10.38 1.19 16.98
N GLN A 231 -10.73 -0.10 16.92
CA GLN A 231 -10.71 -1.01 18.07
C GLN A 231 -9.85 -2.23 17.73
N ALA A 232 -9.31 -2.88 18.77
CA ALA A 232 -8.58 -4.13 18.62
C ALA A 232 -9.46 -5.21 17.97
N ALA A 233 -8.83 -6.15 17.28
CA ALA A 233 -9.53 -7.27 16.66
C ALA A 233 -10.32 -8.09 17.69
N SER A 234 -11.48 -8.60 17.28
CA SER A 234 -12.33 -9.43 18.12
C SER A 234 -11.62 -10.71 18.57
N ALA A 235 -12.08 -11.28 19.70
CA ALA A 235 -11.56 -12.56 20.19
C ALA A 235 -11.65 -13.68 19.12
N ARG A 236 -12.70 -13.66 18.29
CA ARG A 236 -12.86 -14.59 17.16
C ARG A 236 -11.71 -14.51 16.17
N VAL A 237 -11.34 -13.30 15.77
CA VAL A 237 -10.24 -13.07 14.80
C VAL A 237 -8.91 -13.41 15.46
N GLN A 238 -8.68 -13.03 16.72
CA GLN A 238 -7.46 -13.38 17.44
C GLN A 238 -7.27 -14.91 17.56
N GLN A 239 -8.34 -15.65 17.86
CA GLN A 239 -8.30 -17.11 17.91
C GLN A 239 -8.01 -17.72 16.53
N ALA A 240 -8.65 -17.22 15.46
CA ALA A 240 -8.41 -17.69 14.11
C ALA A 240 -6.96 -17.45 13.68
N LEU A 241 -6.40 -16.28 13.98
CA LEU A 241 -4.99 -15.97 13.72
C LEU A 241 -4.04 -16.87 14.49
N GLY A 242 -4.32 -17.13 15.79
CA GLY A 242 -3.49 -18.00 16.61
C GLY A 242 -3.41 -19.45 16.11
N ALA A 243 -4.38 -19.90 15.32
CA ALA A 243 -4.34 -21.22 14.68
C ALA A 243 -3.54 -21.25 13.37
N LEU A 244 -3.13 -20.07 12.83
CA LEU A 244 -2.43 -19.91 11.56
C LEU A 244 -0.98 -19.42 11.72
N LEU A 245 -0.59 -19.02 12.94
CA LEU A 245 0.74 -18.54 13.30
C LEU A 245 1.54 -19.59 14.06
#